data_b39b852ff1569ae2697efdf3c8bcbb8b
#
_entry.id   b39b852ff1569ae2697efdf3c8bcbb8b
#
_cell.length_a   1.000
_cell.length_b   1.000
_cell.length_c   1.000
_cell.angle_alpha   90.00
_cell.angle_beta   90.00
_cell.angle_gamma   90.00
#
_symmetry.space_group_name_H-M   'P 1'
#
loop_
_entity.id
_entity.type
_entity.pdbx_description
1 polymer ?
#
loop_
_entity_poly.entity_id
_entity_poly.type
_entity_poly.pdbx_seq_one_letter_code
_entity_poly.pdbx_strand_id
1 'polypeptide(L)'
;ELLPIFCFDPTDAPNGLENFWGYSPINWFTPHFEYLSNESAEKNREEFRKLVEECHKADIEVILDVVYNHTSEGDYKGPAICWKGIDENLYYFIGKDKNYQDVSGCGNTIAANRGLVRKLIIESLKCWASEFGVDGFRFDLGIALSRGENLSPLDNPPIFEDIECEPELVDIKFISEPWDCGGLYKLGDFPSKNTFTWNGHF
;
A
#
# COMPACT_ATOMS: atom_id res chain seq x y z
N GLU A 1 0.61 13.53 -7.95
CA GLU A 1 0.49 12.51 -6.89
C GLU A 1 -0.71 12.82 -6.01
N LEU A 2 -1.51 11.80 -5.71
CA LEU A 2 -2.65 11.88 -4.80
C LEU A 2 -2.28 11.20 -3.47
N LEU A 3 -2.74 11.76 -2.34
CA LEU A 3 -2.73 11.07 -1.04
C LEU A 3 -3.49 9.73 -1.15
N PRO A 4 -3.32 8.80 -0.18
CA PRO A 4 -3.98 7.52 -0.24
C PRO A 4 -5.48 7.62 -0.51
N ILE A 5 -5.90 6.99 -1.60
CA ILE A 5 -7.30 6.97 -2.04
C ILE A 5 -7.95 5.62 -1.77
N PHE A 6 -7.21 4.63 -1.31
CA PHE A 6 -7.77 3.34 -0.92
C PHE A 6 -8.86 3.53 0.14
N CYS A 7 -9.81 2.59 0.20
CA CYS A 7 -10.76 2.61 1.31
C CYS A 7 -10.00 2.48 2.63
N PHE A 8 -10.11 3.49 3.49
CA PHE A 8 -9.41 3.58 4.77
C PHE A 8 -10.40 3.77 5.93
N ASP A 9 -9.93 3.62 7.16
CA ASP A 9 -10.71 3.87 8.36
C ASP A 9 -10.79 5.37 8.65
N PRO A 10 -11.96 6.01 8.49
CA PRO A 10 -12.12 7.43 8.77
C PRO A 10 -12.03 7.76 10.26
N THR A 11 -12.20 6.75 11.14
CA THR A 11 -12.19 6.92 12.59
C THR A 11 -10.80 6.84 13.21
N ASP A 12 -9.79 6.42 12.43
CA ASP A 12 -8.39 6.34 12.88
C ASP A 12 -7.77 7.75 12.92
N ALA A 13 -8.23 8.54 13.89
CA ALA A 13 -7.81 9.90 14.13
C ALA A 13 -7.95 10.27 15.63
N PRO A 14 -7.26 11.29 16.12
CA PRO A 14 -7.47 11.80 17.47
C PRO A 14 -8.91 12.20 17.73
N ASN A 15 -9.36 12.11 19.00
CA ASN A 15 -10.73 12.40 19.41
C ASN A 15 -11.27 13.73 18.84
N GLY A 16 -12.39 13.65 18.15
CA GLY A 16 -13.07 14.80 17.55
C GLY A 16 -12.55 15.21 16.16
N LEU A 17 -11.64 14.43 15.59
CA LEU A 17 -11.13 14.59 14.23
C LEU A 17 -11.47 13.35 13.38
N GLU A 18 -11.43 13.52 12.08
CA GLU A 18 -11.53 12.45 11.09
C GLU A 18 -10.18 12.22 10.42
N ASN A 19 -9.94 11.01 9.96
CA ASN A 19 -8.72 10.67 9.23
C ASN A 19 -8.73 11.34 7.85
N PHE A 20 -7.94 12.39 7.70
CA PHE A 20 -7.79 13.12 6.45
C PHE A 20 -6.73 12.52 5.52
N TRP A 21 -5.68 11.88 6.09
CA TRP A 21 -4.51 11.47 5.35
C TRP A 21 -4.68 10.15 4.58
N GLY A 22 -5.55 9.24 5.06
CA GLY A 22 -5.85 7.97 4.42
C GLY A 22 -4.81 6.87 4.65
N TYR A 23 -3.80 7.06 5.53
CA TYR A 23 -2.78 6.03 5.82
C TYR A 23 -3.26 4.96 6.81
N SER A 24 -4.52 4.55 6.70
CA SER A 24 -5.14 3.49 7.52
C SER A 24 -6.01 2.59 6.63
N PRO A 25 -5.42 1.85 5.67
CA PRO A 25 -6.19 1.13 4.66
C PRO A 25 -6.99 -0.02 5.25
N ILE A 26 -8.22 -0.20 4.72
CA ILE A 26 -9.11 -1.34 4.97
C ILE A 26 -9.17 -2.23 3.72
N ASN A 27 -9.19 -1.62 2.53
CA ASN A 27 -9.32 -2.34 1.27
C ASN A 27 -8.43 -1.69 0.20
N TRP A 28 -7.70 -2.53 -0.55
CA TRP A 28 -6.73 -2.08 -1.55
C TRP A 28 -7.28 -1.99 -2.99
N PHE A 29 -8.57 -2.32 -3.21
CA PHE A 29 -9.15 -2.45 -4.55
C PHE A 29 -10.22 -1.41 -4.88
N THR A 30 -10.57 -0.54 -3.94
CA THR A 30 -11.64 0.44 -4.12
C THR A 30 -11.23 1.81 -3.62
N PRO A 31 -11.66 2.89 -4.31
CA PRO A 31 -11.52 4.23 -3.77
C PRO A 31 -12.33 4.38 -2.48
N HIS A 32 -11.87 5.28 -1.61
CA HIS A 32 -12.58 5.62 -0.38
C HIS A 32 -13.94 6.24 -0.70
N PHE A 33 -14.99 5.72 -0.05
CA PHE A 33 -16.38 6.05 -0.39
C PHE A 33 -16.74 7.52 -0.18
N GLU A 34 -16.10 8.22 0.76
CA GLU A 34 -16.36 9.65 1.04
C GLU A 34 -15.82 10.58 -0.06
N TYR A 35 -14.94 10.11 -0.92
CA TYR A 35 -14.44 10.89 -2.07
C TYR A 35 -15.36 10.82 -3.28
N LEU A 36 -16.43 10.04 -3.20
CA LEU A 36 -17.28 9.67 -4.32
C LEU A 36 -18.69 10.28 -4.17
N SER A 37 -19.27 10.71 -5.27
CA SER A 37 -20.58 11.39 -5.28
C SER A 37 -21.77 10.45 -5.41
N ASN A 38 -21.56 9.15 -5.69
CA ASN A 38 -22.60 8.16 -5.96
C ASN A 38 -22.57 7.01 -4.98
N GLU A 39 -23.75 6.44 -4.73
CA GLU A 39 -23.93 5.33 -3.78
C GLU A 39 -23.68 3.94 -4.41
N SER A 40 -23.62 3.79 -5.75
CA SER A 40 -23.36 2.50 -6.38
C SER A 40 -21.88 2.29 -6.64
N ALA A 41 -21.37 1.11 -6.30
CA ALA A 41 -19.96 0.74 -6.47
C ALA A 41 -19.48 0.90 -7.94
N GLU A 42 -20.33 0.55 -8.91
CA GLU A 42 -20.01 0.67 -10.33
C GLU A 42 -19.83 2.12 -10.77
N LYS A 43 -20.74 3.00 -10.38
CA LYS A 43 -20.63 4.45 -10.68
C LYS A 43 -19.43 5.08 -9.99
N ASN A 44 -19.12 4.64 -8.79
CA ASN A 44 -17.94 5.11 -8.06
C ASN A 44 -16.65 4.76 -8.79
N ARG A 45 -16.55 3.57 -9.36
CA ARG A 45 -15.41 3.17 -10.20
C ARG A 45 -15.33 4.01 -11.47
N GLU A 46 -16.45 4.27 -12.13
CA GLU A 46 -16.50 5.16 -13.30
C GLU A 46 -16.09 6.59 -12.98
N GLU A 47 -16.50 7.12 -11.83
CA GLU A 47 -16.18 8.47 -11.40
C GLU A 47 -14.67 8.65 -11.22
N PHE A 48 -14.00 7.71 -10.56
CA PHE A 48 -12.54 7.77 -10.40
C PHE A 48 -11.82 7.59 -11.76
N ARG A 49 -12.28 6.66 -12.60
CA ARG A 49 -11.76 6.50 -13.97
C ARG A 49 -11.82 7.80 -14.77
N LYS A 50 -12.95 8.49 -14.66
CA LYS A 50 -13.15 9.78 -15.32
C LYS A 50 -12.21 10.86 -14.78
N LEU A 51 -11.90 10.87 -13.48
CA LEU A 51 -10.91 11.79 -12.91
C LEU A 51 -9.54 11.58 -13.58
N VAL A 52 -9.10 10.33 -13.70
CA VAL A 52 -7.82 9.99 -14.36
C VAL A 52 -7.84 10.42 -15.84
N GLU A 53 -8.92 10.12 -16.57
CA GLU A 53 -9.08 10.53 -17.96
C GLU A 53 -9.02 12.06 -18.15
N GLU A 54 -9.62 12.84 -17.25
CA GLU A 54 -9.57 14.32 -17.33
C GLU A 54 -8.15 14.84 -17.01
N CYS A 55 -7.40 14.19 -16.12
CA CYS A 55 -5.99 14.50 -15.90
C CYS A 55 -5.17 14.24 -17.18
N HIS A 56 -5.37 13.08 -17.82
CA HIS A 56 -4.67 12.72 -19.05
C HIS A 56 -4.97 13.69 -20.20
N LYS A 57 -6.21 14.18 -20.34
CA LYS A 57 -6.54 15.22 -21.33
C LYS A 57 -5.79 16.54 -21.10
N ALA A 58 -5.33 16.76 -19.89
CA ALA A 58 -4.52 17.92 -19.52
C ALA A 58 -3.00 17.63 -19.51
N ASP A 59 -2.55 16.49 -20.08
CA ASP A 59 -1.18 16.00 -20.06
C ASP A 59 -0.61 15.84 -18.62
N ILE A 60 -1.47 15.44 -17.67
CA ILE A 60 -1.11 15.20 -16.28
C ILE A 60 -1.23 13.71 -15.99
N GLU A 61 -0.13 13.09 -15.60
CA GLU A 61 -0.10 11.71 -15.10
C GLU A 61 -0.62 11.64 -13.65
N VAL A 62 -1.23 10.51 -13.31
CA VAL A 62 -1.78 10.26 -11.96
C VAL A 62 -0.95 9.21 -11.25
N ILE A 63 -0.32 9.58 -10.14
CA ILE A 63 0.43 8.68 -9.26
C ILE A 63 -0.35 8.52 -7.95
N LEU A 64 -0.60 7.29 -7.55
CA LEU A 64 -1.27 6.98 -6.29
C LEU A 64 -0.27 6.71 -5.17
N ASP A 65 -0.48 7.35 -4.02
CA ASP A 65 0.17 6.96 -2.78
C ASP A 65 -0.51 5.70 -2.24
N VAL A 66 0.26 4.61 -2.09
CA VAL A 66 -0.28 3.29 -1.74
C VAL A 66 0.32 2.76 -0.45
N VAL A 67 -0.56 2.28 0.41
CA VAL A 67 -0.21 1.77 1.75
C VAL A 67 -0.41 0.26 1.78
N TYR A 68 0.67 -0.48 1.51
CA TYR A 68 0.67 -1.96 1.57
C TYR A 68 1.47 -2.50 2.76
N ASN A 69 2.15 -1.62 3.50
CA ASN A 69 3.01 -2.05 4.60
C ASN A 69 2.24 -2.37 5.88
N HIS A 70 1.05 -1.80 6.07
CA HIS A 70 0.19 -2.03 7.24
C HIS A 70 -1.30 -1.86 6.89
N THR A 71 -2.16 -2.08 7.88
CA THR A 71 -3.61 -1.83 7.80
C THR A 71 -4.10 -1.08 9.03
N SER A 72 -5.34 -0.58 8.96
CA SER A 72 -6.04 0.07 10.09
C SER A 72 -6.33 -0.88 11.27
N GLU A 73 -6.04 -2.18 11.15
CA GLU A 73 -6.35 -3.16 12.19
C GLU A 73 -5.45 -3.08 13.43
N GLY A 74 -4.41 -2.23 13.41
CA GLY A 74 -3.51 -2.03 14.54
C GLY A 74 -2.87 -3.32 15.04
N ASP A 75 -2.62 -3.40 16.34
CA ASP A 75 -2.07 -4.58 17.03
C ASP A 75 -3.15 -5.64 17.36
N TYR A 76 -2.84 -6.61 18.20
CA TYR A 76 -3.76 -7.68 18.60
C TYR A 76 -5.04 -7.17 19.30
N LYS A 77 -5.06 -5.93 19.81
CA LYS A 77 -6.25 -5.30 20.43
C LYS A 77 -7.12 -4.54 19.42
N GLY A 78 -6.56 -4.25 18.25
CA GLY A 78 -7.29 -3.53 17.22
C GLY A 78 -8.43 -4.34 16.61
N PRO A 79 -9.30 -3.69 15.82
CA PRO A 79 -10.46 -4.34 15.23
C PRO A 79 -10.07 -5.42 14.22
N ALA A 80 -11.01 -6.31 13.89
CA ALA A 80 -10.90 -7.28 12.79
C ALA A 80 -11.83 -6.85 11.66
N ILE A 81 -11.35 -5.98 10.77
CA ILE A 81 -12.16 -5.33 9.73
C ILE A 81 -11.68 -5.61 8.30
N CYS A 82 -10.49 -6.18 8.13
CA CYS A 82 -10.00 -6.64 6.85
C CYS A 82 -9.33 -8.04 6.95
N TRP A 83 -8.02 -8.13 6.94
CA TRP A 83 -7.28 -9.41 6.82
C TRP A 83 -7.21 -10.21 8.11
N LYS A 84 -7.23 -9.56 9.27
CA LYS A 84 -7.24 -10.22 10.59
C LYS A 84 -8.42 -11.17 10.74
N GLY A 85 -9.60 -10.78 10.24
CA GLY A 85 -10.80 -11.61 10.28
C GLY A 85 -10.78 -12.82 9.33
N ILE A 86 -9.81 -12.86 8.38
CA ILE A 86 -9.66 -13.94 7.41
C ILE A 86 -8.60 -14.93 7.89
N ASP A 87 -7.34 -14.50 8.01
CA ASP A 87 -6.22 -15.28 8.53
C ASP A 87 -5.07 -14.37 8.96
N GLU A 88 -5.05 -13.97 10.22
CA GLU A 88 -4.02 -13.06 10.74
C GLU A 88 -2.60 -13.59 10.56
N ASN A 89 -2.41 -14.92 10.69
CA ASN A 89 -1.10 -15.54 10.54
C ASN A 89 -0.60 -15.56 9.09
N LEU A 90 -1.50 -15.46 8.12
CA LEU A 90 -1.12 -15.37 6.72
C LEU A 90 -0.73 -13.94 6.34
N TYR A 91 -1.49 -12.95 6.79
CA TYR A 91 -1.34 -11.59 6.31
C TYR A 91 -0.35 -10.74 7.10
N TYR A 92 -0.13 -11.05 8.38
CA TYR A 92 0.72 -10.25 9.26
C TYR A 92 1.93 -11.02 9.77
N PHE A 93 2.99 -10.27 10.10
CA PHE A 93 4.08 -10.82 10.89
C PHE A 93 3.66 -10.90 12.36
N ILE A 94 3.56 -12.13 12.87
CA ILE A 94 3.20 -12.41 14.27
C ILE A 94 4.33 -13.16 14.92
N GLY A 95 4.79 -12.66 16.07
CA GLY A 95 5.85 -13.28 16.85
C GLY A 95 5.41 -14.56 17.58
N LYS A 96 6.38 -15.29 18.12
CA LYS A 96 6.13 -16.52 18.91
C LYS A 96 5.32 -16.26 20.17
N ASP A 97 5.35 -15.04 20.67
CA ASP A 97 4.57 -14.53 21.81
C ASP A 97 3.14 -14.12 21.42
N LYS A 98 2.76 -14.37 20.14
CA LYS A 98 1.48 -13.98 19.52
C LYS A 98 1.25 -12.47 19.42
N ASN A 99 2.27 -11.65 19.63
CA ASN A 99 2.17 -10.22 19.38
C ASN A 99 2.48 -9.93 17.91
N TYR A 100 1.80 -8.92 17.37
CA TYR A 100 2.10 -8.40 16.04
C TYR A 100 3.49 -7.78 16.04
N GLN A 101 4.28 -8.11 15.03
CA GLN A 101 5.57 -7.47 14.79
C GLN A 101 5.34 -6.24 13.93
N ASP A 102 5.97 -5.12 14.30
CA ASP A 102 5.68 -3.83 13.70
C ASP A 102 6.96 -3.09 13.29
N VAL A 103 7.04 -2.73 12.01
CA VAL A 103 8.02 -1.80 11.45
C VAL A 103 7.35 -0.64 10.72
N SER A 104 6.02 -0.56 10.79
CA SER A 104 5.24 0.53 10.20
C SER A 104 5.03 1.69 11.17
N GLY A 105 5.06 1.42 12.49
CA GLY A 105 4.66 2.37 13.52
C GLY A 105 3.15 2.40 13.76
N CYS A 106 2.37 1.56 13.05
CA CYS A 106 0.91 1.51 13.10
C CYS A 106 0.35 0.26 13.82
N GLY A 107 1.23 -0.52 14.45
CA GLY A 107 0.84 -1.68 15.25
C GLY A 107 0.87 -3.02 14.52
N ASN A 108 1.01 -3.04 13.21
CA ASN A 108 1.16 -4.26 12.42
C ASN A 108 2.06 -4.05 11.20
N THR A 109 2.56 -5.15 10.65
CA THR A 109 3.27 -5.16 9.36
C THR A 109 2.75 -6.28 8.50
N ILE A 110 2.43 -5.97 7.26
CA ILE A 110 1.98 -6.94 6.25
C ILE A 110 3.13 -7.85 5.85
N ALA A 111 2.89 -9.15 5.81
CA ALA A 111 3.88 -10.19 5.49
C ALA A 111 4.04 -10.36 3.96
N ALA A 112 4.55 -9.31 3.29
CA ALA A 112 4.72 -9.28 1.83
C ALA A 112 5.70 -10.32 1.28
N ASN A 113 6.49 -11.00 2.12
CA ASN A 113 7.32 -12.14 1.73
C ASN A 113 6.50 -13.40 1.40
N ARG A 114 5.23 -13.48 1.81
CA ARG A 114 4.36 -14.64 1.59
C ARG A 114 3.67 -14.58 0.24
N GLY A 115 3.69 -15.68 -0.51
CA GLY A 115 3.24 -15.71 -1.91
C GLY A 115 1.81 -15.25 -2.14
N LEU A 116 0.85 -15.61 -1.25
CA LEU A 116 -0.54 -15.14 -1.36
C LEU A 116 -0.67 -13.64 -1.10
N VAL A 117 0.09 -13.10 -0.14
CA VAL A 117 0.06 -11.67 0.17
C VAL A 117 0.68 -10.85 -0.97
N ARG A 118 1.83 -11.31 -1.52
CA ARG A 118 2.43 -10.69 -2.71
C ARG A 118 1.47 -10.68 -3.88
N LYS A 119 0.83 -11.83 -4.17
CA LYS A 119 -0.16 -11.91 -5.24
C LYS A 119 -1.29 -10.90 -5.05
N LEU A 120 -1.80 -10.75 -3.83
CA LEU A 120 -2.85 -9.78 -3.52
C LEU A 120 -2.40 -8.34 -3.78
N ILE A 121 -1.17 -7.99 -3.40
CA ILE A 121 -0.59 -6.66 -3.67
C ILE A 121 -0.48 -6.43 -5.18
N ILE A 122 0.06 -7.39 -5.92
CA ILE A 122 0.22 -7.30 -7.38
C ILE A 122 -1.14 -7.16 -8.08
N GLU A 123 -2.14 -7.96 -7.70
CA GLU A 123 -3.48 -7.84 -8.27
C GLU A 123 -4.12 -6.48 -7.96
N SER A 124 -3.82 -5.90 -6.79
CA SER A 124 -4.25 -4.53 -6.48
C SER A 124 -3.57 -3.50 -7.40
N LEU A 125 -2.25 -3.56 -7.56
CA LEU A 125 -1.51 -2.69 -8.47
C LEU A 125 -2.04 -2.80 -9.91
N LYS A 126 -2.26 -4.02 -10.40
CA LYS A 126 -2.85 -4.27 -11.72
C LYS A 126 -4.24 -3.69 -11.86
N CYS A 127 -5.08 -3.86 -10.85
CA CYS A 127 -6.43 -3.28 -10.83
C CYS A 127 -6.37 -1.75 -11.03
N TRP A 128 -5.52 -1.07 -10.29
CA TRP A 128 -5.39 0.39 -10.39
C TRP A 128 -4.77 0.83 -11.73
N ALA A 129 -3.76 0.12 -12.22
CA ALA A 129 -3.13 0.41 -13.50
C ALA A 129 -4.08 0.13 -14.67
N SER A 130 -4.65 -1.08 -14.76
CA SER A 130 -5.40 -1.52 -15.94
C SER A 130 -6.85 -1.06 -15.94
N GLU A 131 -7.53 -1.03 -14.77
CA GLU A 131 -8.94 -0.66 -14.73
C GLU A 131 -9.17 0.84 -14.52
N PHE A 132 -8.28 1.51 -13.80
CA PHE A 132 -8.42 2.94 -13.51
C PHE A 132 -7.47 3.82 -14.33
N GLY A 133 -6.46 3.22 -14.96
CA GLY A 133 -5.54 3.92 -15.85
C GLY A 133 -4.53 4.81 -15.15
N VAL A 134 -4.15 4.50 -13.89
CA VAL A 134 -3.13 5.29 -13.18
C VAL A 134 -1.73 5.01 -13.75
N ASP A 135 -0.85 6.01 -13.70
CA ASP A 135 0.46 6.00 -14.36
C ASP A 135 1.59 5.59 -13.40
N GLY A 136 1.32 5.52 -12.12
CA GLY A 136 2.34 5.17 -11.16
C GLY A 136 1.85 5.02 -9.73
N PHE A 137 2.77 4.54 -8.88
CA PHE A 137 2.55 4.31 -7.46
C PHE A 137 3.71 4.84 -6.63
N ARG A 138 3.38 5.52 -5.54
CA ARG A 138 4.33 5.85 -4.47
C ARG A 138 4.03 4.95 -3.28
N PHE A 139 4.98 4.11 -2.92
CA PHE A 139 4.85 3.20 -1.78
C PHE A 139 5.22 3.91 -0.47
N ASP A 140 4.23 4.04 0.40
CA ASP A 140 4.43 4.40 1.79
C ASP A 140 5.27 3.34 2.49
N LEU A 141 6.33 3.74 3.20
CA LEU A 141 7.29 2.85 3.84
C LEU A 141 7.65 1.62 2.98
N GLY A 142 7.88 1.83 1.67
CA GLY A 142 7.97 0.73 0.72
C GLY A 142 9.06 -0.30 1.04
N ILE A 143 10.12 0.10 1.74
CA ILE A 143 11.16 -0.83 2.20
C ILE A 143 10.64 -1.85 3.23
N ALA A 144 9.55 -1.58 3.94
CA ALA A 144 8.94 -2.54 4.86
C ALA A 144 8.48 -3.82 4.14
N LEU A 145 8.13 -3.72 2.84
CA LEU A 145 7.78 -4.87 2.01
C LEU A 145 8.96 -5.81 1.74
N SER A 146 10.19 -5.36 1.99
CA SER A 146 11.40 -6.20 1.89
C SER A 146 11.66 -7.09 3.10
N ARG A 147 10.82 -7.01 4.13
CA ARG A 147 11.00 -7.80 5.35
C ARG A 147 10.59 -9.27 5.13
N GLY A 148 11.43 -10.17 5.65
CA GLY A 148 11.14 -11.59 5.75
C GLY A 148 10.64 -11.99 7.13
N GLU A 149 10.65 -13.30 7.43
CA GLU A 149 10.25 -13.81 8.74
C GLU A 149 11.07 -13.19 9.87
N ASN A 150 10.42 -12.94 11.01
CA ASN A 150 10.94 -12.19 12.14
C ASN A 150 11.44 -10.77 11.80
N LEU A 151 10.82 -10.15 10.78
CA LEU A 151 11.16 -8.83 10.27
C LEU A 151 12.63 -8.68 9.80
N SER A 152 13.31 -9.77 9.48
CA SER A 152 14.67 -9.71 8.93
C SER A 152 14.64 -9.05 7.54
N PRO A 153 15.56 -8.12 7.23
CA PRO A 153 15.68 -7.60 5.88
C PRO A 153 16.08 -8.72 4.90
N LEU A 154 15.49 -8.73 3.72
CA LEU A 154 15.87 -9.62 2.63
C LEU A 154 16.72 -8.84 1.62
N ASP A 155 17.82 -9.43 1.17
CA ASP A 155 18.67 -8.83 0.13
C ASP A 155 17.97 -8.85 -1.24
N ASN A 156 17.17 -9.87 -1.51
CA ASN A 156 16.36 -10.02 -2.71
C ASN A 156 14.90 -10.28 -2.32
N PRO A 157 14.14 -9.25 -1.94
CA PRO A 157 12.75 -9.41 -1.54
C PRO A 157 11.89 -9.75 -2.76
N PRO A 158 11.16 -10.88 -2.74
CA PRO A 158 10.47 -11.39 -3.92
C PRO A 158 9.34 -10.48 -4.42
N ILE A 159 8.82 -9.59 -3.59
CA ILE A 159 7.75 -8.66 -4.00
C ILE A 159 8.19 -7.73 -5.13
N PHE A 160 9.42 -7.20 -5.08
CA PHE A 160 9.91 -6.28 -6.10
C PHE A 160 10.24 -7.01 -7.41
N GLU A 161 10.79 -8.24 -7.32
CA GLU A 161 11.00 -9.08 -8.49
C GLU A 161 9.66 -9.44 -9.17
N ASP A 162 8.66 -9.82 -8.37
CA ASP A 162 7.32 -10.14 -8.87
C ASP A 162 6.67 -8.92 -9.57
N ILE A 163 6.83 -7.70 -9.02
CA ILE A 163 6.36 -6.45 -9.65
C ILE A 163 7.10 -6.19 -10.97
N GLU A 164 8.42 -6.32 -10.98
CA GLU A 164 9.26 -6.07 -12.17
C GLU A 164 8.99 -7.07 -13.31
N CYS A 165 8.56 -8.28 -12.97
CA CYS A 165 8.23 -9.33 -13.93
C CYS A 165 6.77 -9.29 -14.42
N GLU A 166 5.91 -8.45 -13.83
CA GLU A 166 4.49 -8.38 -14.20
C GLU A 166 4.28 -7.56 -15.48
N PRO A 167 3.83 -8.19 -16.60
CA PRO A 167 3.73 -7.50 -17.89
C PRO A 167 2.78 -6.29 -17.89
N GLU A 168 1.74 -6.33 -17.05
CA GLU A 168 0.76 -5.24 -16.96
C GLU A 168 1.30 -4.01 -16.20
N LEU A 169 2.47 -4.14 -15.56
CA LEU A 169 3.10 -3.08 -14.76
C LEU A 169 4.39 -2.53 -15.39
N VAL A 170 4.76 -2.97 -16.61
CA VAL A 170 6.05 -2.62 -17.24
C VAL A 170 6.22 -1.12 -17.50
N ASP A 171 5.15 -0.43 -17.84
CA ASP A 171 5.16 1.02 -18.14
C ASP A 171 4.76 1.89 -16.93
N ILE A 172 4.53 1.26 -15.78
CA ILE A 172 4.10 1.95 -14.56
C ILE A 172 5.31 2.49 -13.80
N LYS A 173 5.18 3.71 -13.31
CA LYS A 173 6.21 4.38 -12.48
C LYS A 173 6.10 3.94 -11.04
N PHE A 174 7.25 3.57 -10.46
CA PHE A 174 7.34 3.20 -9.05
C PHE A 174 8.25 4.16 -8.30
N ILE A 175 7.75 4.69 -7.20
CA ILE A 175 8.46 5.54 -6.25
C ILE A 175 8.31 4.91 -4.88
N SER A 176 9.33 4.95 -4.03
CA SER A 176 9.27 4.34 -2.71
C SER A 176 9.94 5.19 -1.65
N GLU A 177 9.38 5.18 -0.46
CA GLU A 177 10.13 5.53 0.73
C GLU A 177 11.15 4.43 1.02
N PRO A 178 12.46 4.75 1.08
CA PRO A 178 13.50 3.77 1.33
C PRO A 178 13.78 3.52 2.83
N TRP A 179 12.85 3.91 3.71
CA TRP A 179 12.95 3.74 5.18
C TRP A 179 11.71 3.07 5.75
N ASP A 180 11.85 2.52 6.97
CA ASP A 180 10.76 2.06 7.82
C ASP A 180 10.98 2.45 9.29
N CYS A 181 9.98 2.24 10.13
CA CYS A 181 10.07 2.52 11.57
C CYS A 181 10.89 1.49 12.36
N GLY A 182 11.27 0.38 11.74
CA GLY A 182 12.19 -0.64 12.29
C GLY A 182 13.66 -0.33 12.09
N GLY A 183 13.99 0.88 11.56
CA GLY A 183 15.36 1.36 11.40
C GLY A 183 16.05 0.95 10.09
N LEU A 184 15.35 0.35 9.15
CA LEU A 184 15.90 0.09 7.83
C LEU A 184 15.89 1.38 7.01
N TYR A 185 17.04 1.69 6.36
CA TYR A 185 17.20 2.85 5.49
C TYR A 185 18.06 2.45 4.28
N LYS A 186 17.46 2.42 3.10
CA LYS A 186 18.06 1.90 1.86
C LYS A 186 18.10 2.93 0.73
N LEU A 187 18.33 4.21 1.05
CA LEU A 187 18.55 5.23 0.04
C LEU A 187 19.84 4.91 -0.74
N GLY A 188 19.73 4.81 -2.07
CA GLY A 188 20.85 4.45 -2.95
C GLY A 188 21.17 2.94 -3.03
N ASP A 189 20.49 2.11 -2.22
CA ASP A 189 20.63 0.64 -2.19
C ASP A 189 19.24 -0.02 -2.03
N PHE A 190 18.23 0.54 -2.68
CA PHE A 190 16.88 -0.01 -2.66
C PHE A 190 16.83 -1.31 -3.48
N PRO A 191 16.16 -2.37 -3.00
CA PRO A 191 16.19 -3.69 -3.62
C PRO A 191 15.25 -3.83 -4.84
N SER A 192 15.18 -2.81 -5.67
CA SER A 192 14.52 -2.78 -6.98
C SER A 192 15.28 -1.82 -7.88
N LYS A 193 15.48 -2.22 -9.13
CA LYS A 193 16.18 -1.41 -10.13
C LYS A 193 15.27 -0.42 -10.84
N ASN A 194 13.97 -0.70 -10.85
CA ASN A 194 12.95 0.07 -11.57
C ASN A 194 12.15 1.00 -10.63
N THR A 195 12.57 1.12 -9.37
CA THR A 195 11.89 1.96 -8.37
C THR A 195 12.75 3.17 -8.04
N PHE A 196 12.19 4.37 -8.21
CA PHE A 196 12.76 5.61 -7.70
C PHE A 196 12.60 5.66 -6.18
N THR A 197 13.50 6.34 -5.50
CA THR A 197 13.43 6.49 -4.04
C THR A 197 13.38 7.95 -3.62
N TRP A 198 12.57 8.26 -2.63
CA TRP A 198 12.59 9.55 -1.99
C TRP A 198 13.91 9.77 -1.24
N ASN A 199 14.39 11.00 -1.26
CA ASN A 199 15.62 11.37 -0.58
C ASN A 199 15.28 12.05 0.76
N GLY A 200 15.45 11.34 1.87
CA GLY A 200 15.19 11.86 3.22
C GLY A 200 16.20 12.91 3.72
N HIS A 201 17.23 13.25 2.92
CA HIS A 201 18.18 14.32 3.22
C HIS A 201 17.84 15.65 2.52
N PHE A 202 16.74 15.68 1.78
CA PHE A 202 16.34 16.85 0.99
C PHE A 202 15.48 17.81 1.80
#